data_603f77d7ea38d3f6718b16fced201fe4
#
_entry.id   603f77d7ea38d3f6718b16fced201fe4
#
_cell.length_a   1.000
_cell.length_b   1.000
_cell.length_c   1.000
_cell.angle_alpha   90.00
_cell.angle_beta   90.00
_cell.angle_gamma   90.00
#
_symmetry.space_group_name_H-M   'P 1'
#
loop_
_entity.id
_entity.type
_entity.pdbx_description
1 polymer ?
#
loop_
_entity_poly.entity_id
_entity_poly.type
_entity_poly.pdbx_seq_one_letter_code
_entity_poly.pdbx_strand_id
1 'polypeptide(L)'
;MATESGAFAQDIGQVRAFFILGLFLSICTGFGLSWYLAGKNYNPFRKLTNMIKEQTQTAPDLGPNSDELQWLSSQVEHILQKNINTQKLLDKNKKHMRKFCLWQLLTADCAPEQLERCDIRFPYSCYLTVILLPKPTLPNAPTDEQTSGLRRFIIHNIFSELAEERYRVECFEFGDRVIAIFNLPEQESSAAEEIRELIEQLKEMIYSPFHFDICGLIGAIHPGQSGIRTSYREAIDLFEYLAPLDENIISVTDI
;
A
#
# COMPACT_ATOMS: atom_id res chain seq x y z
N MET A 1 33.29 -80.17 -47.48
CA MET A 1 33.52 -78.98 -46.59
C MET A 1 33.32 -77.62 -47.25
N ALA A 2 32.28 -77.48 -48.11
CA ALA A 2 32.08 -76.17 -48.81
C ALA A 2 30.62 -75.66 -48.68
N THR A 3 29.78 -76.30 -47.88
CA THR A 3 28.37 -75.98 -47.77
C THR A 3 28.03 -75.24 -46.42
N GLU A 4 28.91 -75.24 -45.43
CA GLU A 4 28.67 -74.55 -44.12
C GLU A 4 29.05 -73.08 -44.15
N SER A 5 29.98 -72.64 -44.97
CA SER A 5 30.37 -71.22 -45.04
C SER A 5 29.33 -70.31 -45.73
N GLY A 6 28.47 -70.87 -46.59
CA GLY A 6 27.39 -70.14 -47.26
C GLY A 6 26.22 -69.79 -46.33
N ALA A 7 25.84 -70.71 -45.45
CA ALA A 7 24.74 -70.52 -44.50
C ALA A 7 25.11 -69.48 -43.43
N PHE A 8 26.36 -69.48 -42.95
CA PHE A 8 26.86 -68.46 -41.99
C PHE A 8 26.94 -67.03 -42.56
N ALA A 9 27.31 -66.94 -43.86
CA ALA A 9 27.36 -65.61 -44.52
C ALA A 9 25.95 -65.03 -44.78
N GLN A 10 24.95 -65.87 -44.95
CA GLN A 10 23.57 -65.48 -45.17
C GLN A 10 22.89 -65.04 -43.86
N ASP A 11 23.16 -65.69 -42.75
CA ASP A 11 22.66 -65.33 -41.43
C ASP A 11 23.29 -64.03 -40.94
N ILE A 12 24.59 -63.78 -41.19
CA ILE A 12 25.21 -62.50 -40.88
C ILE A 12 24.62 -61.36 -41.70
N GLY A 13 24.27 -61.62 -42.94
CA GLY A 13 23.57 -60.64 -43.81
C GLY A 13 22.19 -60.25 -43.30
N GLN A 14 21.45 -61.20 -42.80
CA GLN A 14 20.11 -60.95 -42.22
C GLN A 14 20.22 -60.18 -40.93
N VAL A 15 21.11 -60.52 -40.00
CA VAL A 15 21.30 -59.84 -38.73
C VAL A 15 21.75 -58.39 -39.01
N ARG A 16 22.63 -58.17 -39.96
CA ARG A 16 23.05 -56.82 -40.37
C ARG A 16 21.92 -55.99 -40.94
N ALA A 17 21.05 -56.58 -41.76
CA ALA A 17 19.88 -55.91 -42.30
C ALA A 17 18.86 -55.53 -41.23
N PHE A 18 18.58 -56.40 -40.24
CA PHE A 18 17.75 -56.09 -39.11
C PHE A 18 18.33 -54.99 -38.22
N PHE A 19 19.64 -54.96 -38.02
CA PHE A 19 20.31 -53.94 -37.27
C PHE A 19 20.22 -52.56 -37.93
N ILE A 20 20.44 -52.50 -39.24
CA ILE A 20 20.28 -51.27 -40.05
C ILE A 20 18.83 -50.79 -40.04
N LEU A 21 17.88 -51.69 -40.19
CA LEU A 21 16.44 -51.37 -40.15
C LEU A 21 16.04 -50.80 -38.78
N GLY A 22 16.50 -51.42 -37.69
CA GLY A 22 16.25 -50.97 -36.33
C GLY A 22 16.85 -49.57 -36.05
N LEU A 23 18.07 -49.34 -36.57
CA LEU A 23 18.73 -48.05 -36.41
C LEU A 23 17.99 -46.96 -37.22
N PHE A 24 17.54 -47.26 -38.43
CA PHE A 24 16.76 -46.35 -39.26
C PHE A 24 15.38 -46.03 -38.61
N LEU A 25 14.72 -47.03 -38.05
CA LEU A 25 13.46 -46.84 -37.33
C LEU A 25 13.62 -45.97 -36.10
N SER A 26 14.70 -46.17 -35.35
CA SER A 26 15.03 -45.37 -34.15
C SER A 26 15.28 -43.88 -34.51
N ILE A 27 15.99 -43.62 -35.60
CA ILE A 27 16.23 -42.24 -36.08
C ILE A 27 14.92 -41.59 -36.55
N CYS A 28 14.09 -42.31 -37.28
CA CYS A 28 12.80 -41.79 -37.74
C CYS A 28 11.84 -41.47 -36.62
N THR A 29 11.75 -42.36 -35.60
CA THR A 29 10.93 -42.11 -34.40
C THR A 29 11.47 -40.93 -33.56
N GLY A 30 12.77 -40.85 -33.39
CA GLY A 30 13.41 -39.68 -32.67
C GLY A 30 13.13 -38.37 -33.39
N PHE A 31 13.26 -38.33 -34.71
CA PHE A 31 12.98 -37.13 -35.51
C PHE A 31 11.52 -36.74 -35.49
N GLY A 32 10.60 -37.73 -35.61
CA GLY A 32 9.17 -37.51 -35.54
C GLY A 32 8.71 -36.99 -34.19
N LEU A 33 9.24 -37.55 -33.11
CA LEU A 33 8.96 -37.10 -31.74
C LEU A 33 9.46 -35.68 -31.47
N SER A 34 10.69 -35.39 -31.94
CA SER A 34 11.29 -34.06 -31.84
C SER A 34 10.47 -33.01 -32.60
N TRP A 35 10.02 -33.32 -33.80
CA TRP A 35 9.18 -32.43 -34.61
C TRP A 35 7.81 -32.19 -33.97
N TYR A 36 7.20 -33.23 -33.42
CA TYR A 36 5.91 -33.13 -32.72
C TYR A 36 6.02 -32.26 -31.46
N LEU A 37 7.06 -32.48 -30.64
CA LEU A 37 7.30 -31.69 -29.41
C LEU A 37 7.65 -30.25 -29.72
N ALA A 38 8.46 -29.99 -30.74
CA ALA A 38 8.79 -28.64 -31.17
C ALA A 38 7.51 -27.87 -31.61
N GLY A 39 6.65 -28.48 -32.40
CA GLY A 39 5.41 -27.85 -32.87
C GLY A 39 4.42 -27.58 -31.73
N LYS A 40 4.34 -28.45 -30.73
CA LYS A 40 3.43 -28.31 -29.60
C LYS A 40 3.89 -27.26 -28.60
N ASN A 41 5.20 -27.13 -28.37
CA ASN A 41 5.77 -26.13 -27.45
C ASN A 41 5.86 -24.72 -28.07
N TYR A 42 5.94 -24.57 -29.39
CA TYR A 42 6.08 -23.25 -30.04
C TYR A 42 4.75 -22.48 -30.15
N ASN A 43 3.61 -23.20 -30.23
CA ASN A 43 2.29 -22.58 -30.37
C ASN A 43 1.83 -21.69 -29.19
N PRO A 44 2.06 -22.04 -27.90
CA PRO A 44 1.64 -21.18 -26.80
C PRO A 44 2.48 -19.88 -26.72
N PHE A 45 3.77 -19.92 -27.07
CA PHE A 45 4.62 -18.74 -27.12
C PHE A 45 4.18 -17.74 -28.19
N ARG A 46 3.81 -18.23 -29.37
CA ARG A 46 3.31 -17.41 -30.47
C ARG A 46 1.96 -16.74 -30.14
N LYS A 47 1.09 -17.41 -29.37
CA LYS A 47 -0.15 -16.80 -28.87
C LYS A 47 0.13 -15.68 -27.85
N LEU A 48 1.06 -15.87 -26.94
CA LEU A 48 1.47 -14.86 -25.98
C LEU A 48 2.08 -13.64 -26.66
N THR A 49 2.97 -13.85 -27.63
CA THR A 49 3.58 -12.79 -28.42
C THR A 49 2.53 -11.98 -29.20
N ASN A 50 1.55 -12.63 -29.79
CA ASN A 50 0.48 -11.95 -30.52
C ASN A 50 -0.47 -11.17 -29.58
N MET A 51 -0.82 -11.71 -28.41
CA MET A 51 -1.61 -10.98 -27.42
C MET A 51 -0.89 -9.72 -26.90
N ILE A 52 0.41 -9.80 -26.69
CA ILE A 52 1.23 -8.65 -26.25
C ILE A 52 1.36 -7.63 -27.39
N LYS A 53 1.51 -8.08 -28.64
CA LYS A 53 1.56 -7.19 -29.83
C LYS A 53 0.23 -6.44 -30.04
N GLU A 54 -0.91 -7.05 -29.79
CA GLU A 54 -2.22 -6.37 -29.89
C GLU A 54 -2.42 -5.31 -28.81
N GLN A 55 -1.87 -5.50 -27.60
CA GLN A 55 -2.00 -4.54 -26.51
C GLN A 55 -0.96 -3.39 -26.58
N THR A 56 0.16 -3.62 -27.21
CA THR A 56 1.21 -2.60 -27.37
C THR A 56 1.21 -2.14 -28.82
N GLN A 57 0.64 -1.00 -29.12
CA GLN A 57 0.55 -0.40 -30.48
C GLN A 57 1.91 -0.11 -31.15
N THR A 58 2.99 -0.62 -30.60
CA THR A 58 4.35 -0.43 -31.10
C THR A 58 4.95 -1.81 -31.41
N ALA A 59 4.71 -2.29 -32.62
CA ALA A 59 5.46 -3.44 -33.14
C ALA A 59 6.80 -2.93 -33.68
N PRO A 60 7.95 -3.23 -33.06
CA PRO A 60 9.23 -3.06 -33.74
C PRO A 60 9.32 -4.09 -34.84
N ASP A 61 9.81 -3.64 -36.00
CA ASP A 61 10.18 -4.49 -37.14
C ASP A 61 11.39 -5.35 -36.72
N LEU A 62 11.11 -6.49 -36.08
CA LEU A 62 12.13 -7.40 -35.56
C LEU A 62 12.70 -8.17 -36.76
N GLY A 63 13.92 -7.81 -37.16
CA GLY A 63 14.71 -8.58 -38.13
C GLY A 63 14.89 -10.04 -37.65
N PRO A 64 15.23 -10.97 -38.58
CA PRO A 64 15.21 -12.41 -38.35
C PRO A 64 16.20 -12.94 -37.30
N ASN A 65 16.95 -12.07 -36.60
CA ASN A 65 18.00 -12.42 -35.62
C ASN A 65 17.83 -11.76 -34.24
N SER A 66 16.67 -11.12 -33.95
CA SER A 66 16.46 -10.55 -32.63
C SER A 66 15.95 -11.65 -31.69
N ASP A 67 16.55 -11.69 -30.51
CA ASP A 67 16.25 -12.66 -29.45
C ASP A 67 14.82 -12.42 -28.93
N GLU A 68 13.82 -13.13 -29.53
CA GLU A 68 12.38 -12.98 -29.20
C GLU A 68 12.15 -13.13 -27.71
N LEU A 69 12.98 -13.93 -27.03
CA LEU A 69 12.90 -14.14 -25.60
C LEU A 69 13.34 -12.89 -24.80
N GLN A 70 14.37 -12.20 -25.27
CA GLN A 70 14.87 -10.99 -24.61
C GLN A 70 13.87 -9.84 -24.76
N TRP A 71 13.25 -9.71 -25.93
CA TRP A 71 12.18 -8.75 -26.17
C TRP A 71 10.95 -9.05 -25.30
N LEU A 72 10.50 -10.34 -25.24
CA LEU A 72 9.40 -10.74 -24.35
C LEU A 72 9.71 -10.45 -22.88
N SER A 73 10.91 -10.76 -22.42
CA SER A 73 11.35 -10.48 -21.06
C SER A 73 11.27 -8.98 -20.75
N SER A 74 11.75 -8.12 -21.63
CA SER A 74 11.70 -6.67 -21.46
C SER A 74 10.26 -6.13 -21.45
N GLN A 75 9.36 -6.70 -22.27
CA GLN A 75 7.95 -6.30 -22.30
C GLN A 75 7.20 -6.74 -21.04
N VAL A 76 7.45 -7.94 -20.55
CA VAL A 76 6.89 -8.42 -19.28
C VAL A 76 7.35 -7.54 -18.12
N GLU A 77 8.64 -7.21 -18.07
CA GLU A 77 9.20 -6.33 -17.07
C GLU A 77 8.57 -4.91 -17.11
N HIS A 78 8.40 -4.36 -18.32
CA HIS A 78 7.73 -3.07 -18.52
C HIS A 78 6.25 -3.10 -18.06
N ILE A 79 5.50 -4.17 -18.37
CA ILE A 79 4.11 -4.35 -17.94
C ILE A 79 4.03 -4.48 -16.40
N LEU A 80 4.91 -5.25 -15.79
CA LEU A 80 5.00 -5.39 -14.34
C LEU A 80 5.31 -4.05 -13.68
N GLN A 81 6.28 -3.31 -14.20
CA GLN A 81 6.63 -1.99 -13.68
C GLN A 81 5.47 -0.99 -13.82
N LYS A 82 4.77 -1.01 -14.94
CA LYS A 82 3.58 -0.17 -15.16
C LYS A 82 2.46 -0.53 -14.19
N ASN A 83 2.21 -1.81 -13.94
CA ASN A 83 1.21 -2.26 -12.97
C ASN A 83 1.57 -1.83 -11.54
N ILE A 84 2.83 -2.00 -11.13
CA ILE A 84 3.31 -1.54 -9.82
C ILE A 84 3.15 -0.03 -9.66
N ASN A 85 3.51 0.74 -10.69
CA ASN A 85 3.36 2.20 -10.66
C ASN A 85 1.89 2.61 -10.61
N THR A 86 1.01 1.93 -11.36
CA THR A 86 -0.44 2.20 -11.33
C THR A 86 -1.03 1.88 -9.96
N GLN A 87 -0.66 0.76 -9.33
CA GLN A 87 -1.09 0.44 -7.97
C GLN A 87 -0.62 1.49 -6.96
N LYS A 88 0.64 1.91 -7.02
CA LYS A 88 1.17 2.99 -6.16
C LYS A 88 0.40 4.30 -6.34
N LEU A 89 0.03 4.65 -7.56
CA LEU A 89 -0.78 5.83 -7.85
C LEU A 89 -2.21 5.70 -7.30
N LEU A 90 -2.82 4.53 -7.42
CA LEU A 90 -4.15 4.25 -6.86
C LEU A 90 -4.13 4.33 -5.34
N ASP A 91 -3.13 3.74 -4.68
CA ASP A 91 -2.97 3.79 -3.23
C ASP A 91 -2.72 5.23 -2.74
N LYS A 92 -1.90 5.99 -3.46
CA LYS A 92 -1.67 7.41 -3.17
C LYS A 92 -2.98 8.21 -3.31
N ASN A 93 -3.73 8.01 -4.38
CA ASN A 93 -5.01 8.68 -4.60
C ASN A 93 -6.03 8.28 -3.51
N LYS A 94 -6.10 6.99 -3.12
CA LYS A 94 -6.97 6.53 -2.03
C LYS A 94 -6.63 7.24 -0.72
N LYS A 95 -5.34 7.36 -0.37
CA LYS A 95 -4.88 8.11 0.82
C LYS A 95 -5.28 9.58 0.77
N HIS A 96 -5.11 10.24 -0.38
CA HIS A 96 -5.53 11.64 -0.55
C HIS A 96 -7.04 11.81 -0.43
N MET A 97 -7.83 10.93 -1.05
CA MET A 97 -9.28 10.95 -0.93
C MET A 97 -9.74 10.72 0.52
N ARG A 98 -9.13 9.77 1.23
CA ARG A 98 -9.41 9.54 2.65
C ARG A 98 -9.14 10.79 3.49
N LYS A 99 -7.97 11.40 3.32
CA LYS A 99 -7.60 12.65 4.02
C LYS A 99 -8.58 13.79 3.69
N PHE A 100 -8.99 13.92 2.44
CA PHE A 100 -9.98 14.91 2.02
C PHE A 100 -11.35 14.67 2.68
N CYS A 101 -11.83 13.42 2.72
CA CYS A 101 -13.09 13.07 3.39
C CYS A 101 -13.03 13.39 4.90
N LEU A 102 -11.92 13.06 5.58
CA LEU A 102 -11.74 13.39 7.01
C LEU A 102 -11.74 14.90 7.24
N TRP A 103 -11.04 15.67 6.38
CA TRP A 103 -11.09 17.12 6.45
C TRP A 103 -12.50 17.68 6.21
N GLN A 104 -13.23 17.11 5.25
CA GLN A 104 -14.61 17.52 4.97
C GLN A 104 -15.50 17.33 6.19
N LEU A 105 -15.35 16.25 6.97
CA LEU A 105 -16.09 16.03 8.22
C LEU A 105 -15.89 17.13 9.25
N LEU A 106 -14.73 17.79 9.28
CA LEU A 106 -14.45 18.89 10.21
C LEU A 106 -15.11 20.21 9.76
N THR A 107 -15.42 20.36 8.49
CA THR A 107 -15.87 21.64 7.92
C THR A 107 -17.31 21.61 7.39
N ALA A 108 -17.77 20.45 6.94
CA ALA A 108 -19.06 20.27 6.31
C ALA A 108 -19.63 18.90 6.61
N ASP A 109 -20.87 18.64 6.22
CA ASP A 109 -21.45 17.30 6.30
C ASP A 109 -20.90 16.44 5.15
N CYS A 110 -20.59 15.21 5.46
CA CYS A 110 -20.11 14.22 4.50
C CYS A 110 -21.17 13.14 4.29
N ALA A 111 -21.48 12.81 3.05
CA ALA A 111 -22.45 11.77 2.76
C ALA A 111 -21.91 10.40 3.22
N PRO A 112 -22.74 9.52 3.80
CA PRO A 112 -22.32 8.19 4.25
C PRO A 112 -21.64 7.36 3.17
N GLU A 113 -22.10 7.48 1.93
CA GLU A 113 -21.53 6.80 0.76
C GLU A 113 -20.07 7.22 0.48
N GLN A 114 -19.72 8.48 0.76
CA GLN A 114 -18.35 8.97 0.60
C GLN A 114 -17.43 8.37 1.67
N LEU A 115 -17.91 8.23 2.91
CA LEU A 115 -17.16 7.62 4.00
C LEU A 115 -16.87 6.15 3.69
N GLU A 116 -17.86 5.41 3.21
CA GLU A 116 -17.68 4.02 2.79
C GLU A 116 -16.65 3.86 1.67
N ARG A 117 -16.69 4.72 0.66
CA ARG A 117 -15.69 4.73 -0.44
C ARG A 117 -14.28 5.01 0.05
N CYS A 118 -14.14 5.79 1.12
CA CYS A 118 -12.86 6.09 1.75
C CYS A 118 -12.48 5.07 2.83
N ASP A 119 -13.29 4.02 3.05
CA ASP A 119 -13.10 3.01 4.08
C ASP A 119 -13.00 3.63 5.50
N ILE A 120 -13.81 4.68 5.75
CA ILE A 120 -13.96 5.33 7.05
C ILE A 120 -15.23 4.79 7.70
N ARG A 121 -15.09 4.18 8.87
CA ARG A 121 -16.21 3.55 9.59
C ARG A 121 -16.24 4.03 11.03
N PHE A 122 -17.37 4.59 11.40
CA PHE A 122 -17.65 5.05 12.75
C PHE A 122 -18.81 4.22 13.32
N PRO A 123 -18.53 3.17 14.12
CA PRO A 123 -19.56 2.28 14.66
C PRO A 123 -20.38 2.92 15.78
N TYR A 124 -19.93 4.00 16.41
CA TYR A 124 -20.56 4.63 17.54
C TYR A 124 -21.18 5.98 17.20
N SER A 125 -22.01 6.50 18.08
CA SER A 125 -22.80 7.72 17.86
C SER A 125 -22.15 9.00 18.36
N CYS A 126 -21.14 8.93 19.23
CA CYS A 126 -20.47 10.09 19.82
C CYS A 126 -19.07 10.29 19.25
N TYR A 127 -18.64 11.56 19.25
CA TYR A 127 -17.35 11.96 18.68
C TYR A 127 -16.66 12.98 19.57
N LEU A 128 -15.34 12.88 19.60
CA LEU A 128 -14.44 13.84 20.21
C LEU A 128 -13.28 14.09 19.25
N THR A 129 -12.88 15.35 19.10
CA THR A 129 -11.76 15.72 18.24
C THR A 129 -10.61 16.25 19.06
N VAL A 130 -9.41 15.77 18.74
CA VAL A 130 -8.14 16.23 19.31
C VAL A 130 -7.29 16.89 18.22
N ILE A 131 -6.63 17.98 18.56
CA ILE A 131 -5.64 18.65 17.71
C ILE A 131 -4.28 18.59 18.42
N LEU A 132 -3.29 18.02 17.75
CA LEU A 132 -1.92 17.92 18.25
C LEU A 132 -1.00 18.82 17.41
N LEU A 133 -0.20 19.66 18.09
CA LEU A 133 0.73 20.56 17.45
C LEU A 133 2.14 20.33 18.00
N PRO A 134 3.16 20.23 17.13
CA PRO A 134 4.54 20.24 17.58
C PRO A 134 4.92 21.62 18.11
N LYS A 135 5.39 21.71 19.34
CA LYS A 135 5.97 22.96 19.89
C LYS A 135 7.40 23.15 19.40
N PRO A 136 7.81 24.36 19.01
CA PRO A 136 9.21 24.65 18.74
C PRO A 136 10.00 24.56 20.05
N THR A 137 11.10 23.83 20.06
CA THR A 137 11.96 23.62 21.25
C THR A 137 12.70 24.91 21.67
N LEU A 138 12.83 25.86 20.77
CA LEU A 138 13.45 27.16 20.99
C LEU A 138 12.62 28.26 20.30
N PRO A 139 12.38 29.43 20.96
CA PRO A 139 11.57 30.50 20.40
C PRO A 139 12.06 31.08 19.06
N ASN A 140 13.32 30.86 18.71
CA ASN A 140 13.97 31.38 17.50
C ASN A 140 14.65 30.32 16.64
N ALA A 141 14.32 29.02 16.80
CA ALA A 141 14.85 27.99 15.91
C ALA A 141 14.22 28.15 14.52
N PRO A 142 15.02 28.17 13.43
CA PRO A 142 14.48 28.20 12.10
C PRO A 142 13.63 26.93 11.92
N THR A 143 12.33 27.12 11.75
CA THR A 143 11.40 26.03 11.51
C THR A 143 11.48 25.70 10.03
N ASP A 144 12.44 24.84 9.67
CA ASP A 144 12.50 24.27 8.33
C ASP A 144 11.27 23.39 8.10
N GLU A 145 10.65 23.53 6.93
CA GLU A 145 9.43 22.83 6.55
C GLU A 145 9.62 21.30 6.61
N GLN A 146 10.83 20.81 6.31
CA GLN A 146 11.18 19.40 6.42
C GLN A 146 11.16 18.91 7.88
N THR A 147 11.69 19.69 8.79
CA THR A 147 11.72 19.38 10.24
C THR A 147 10.29 19.37 10.80
N SER A 148 9.45 20.33 10.41
CA SER A 148 8.04 20.38 10.79
C SER A 148 7.27 19.17 10.27
N GLY A 149 7.50 18.77 9.02
CA GLY A 149 6.90 17.58 8.43
C GLY A 149 7.28 16.30 9.16
N LEU A 150 8.56 16.15 9.52
CA LEU A 150 9.03 14.98 10.27
C LEU A 150 8.40 14.91 11.66
N ARG A 151 8.29 16.04 12.38
CA ARG A 151 7.64 16.08 13.71
C ARG A 151 6.18 15.66 13.63
N ARG A 152 5.41 16.16 12.66
CA ARG A 152 4.02 15.75 12.45
C ARG A 152 3.91 14.27 12.14
N PHE A 153 4.77 13.76 11.28
CA PHE A 153 4.82 12.33 10.96
C PHE A 153 5.06 11.46 12.21
N ILE A 154 5.99 11.87 13.08
CA ILE A 154 6.28 11.19 14.35
C ILE A 154 5.05 11.22 15.26
N ILE A 155 4.44 12.39 15.47
CA ILE A 155 3.22 12.54 16.27
C ILE A 155 2.11 11.65 15.71
N HIS A 156 1.85 11.72 14.42
CA HIS A 156 0.79 10.96 13.77
C HIS A 156 0.95 9.45 13.98
N ASN A 157 2.15 8.90 13.74
CA ASN A 157 2.35 7.46 13.81
C ASN A 157 2.26 6.94 15.26
N ILE A 158 2.96 7.59 16.19
CA ILE A 158 2.95 7.15 17.59
C ILE A 158 1.55 7.32 18.20
N PHE A 159 0.89 8.46 17.96
CA PHE A 159 -0.43 8.70 18.51
C PHE A 159 -1.50 7.79 17.92
N SER A 160 -1.46 7.52 16.62
CA SER A 160 -2.38 6.58 15.99
C SER A 160 -2.26 5.20 16.62
N GLU A 161 -1.04 4.71 16.81
CA GLU A 161 -0.78 3.40 17.40
C GLU A 161 -1.30 3.33 18.84
N LEU A 162 -0.98 4.32 19.68
CA LEU A 162 -1.46 4.40 21.06
C LEU A 162 -2.99 4.48 21.16
N ALA A 163 -3.61 5.29 20.31
CA ALA A 163 -5.05 5.53 20.38
C ALA A 163 -5.86 4.36 19.82
N GLU A 164 -5.38 3.70 18.75
CA GLU A 164 -6.03 2.54 18.11
C GLU A 164 -6.10 1.31 19.03
N GLU A 165 -5.20 1.19 20.01
CA GLU A 165 -5.23 0.11 21.00
C GLU A 165 -6.52 0.12 21.87
N ARG A 166 -7.09 1.30 22.10
CA ARG A 166 -8.22 1.48 23.03
C ARG A 166 -9.49 2.01 22.37
N TYR A 167 -9.33 2.82 21.30
CA TYR A 167 -10.44 3.56 20.70
C TYR A 167 -10.52 3.35 19.19
N ARG A 168 -11.73 3.54 18.67
CA ARG A 168 -11.88 3.74 17.22
C ARG A 168 -11.54 5.20 16.92
N VAL A 169 -10.40 5.41 16.27
CA VAL A 169 -9.86 6.74 15.96
C VAL A 169 -9.45 6.84 14.50
N GLU A 170 -9.61 8.03 13.93
CA GLU A 170 -9.10 8.38 12.60
C GLU A 170 -8.13 9.55 12.74
N CYS A 171 -6.83 9.27 12.55
CA CYS A 171 -5.78 10.27 12.62
C CYS A 171 -5.32 10.71 11.24
N PHE A 172 -5.08 12.01 11.06
CA PHE A 172 -4.51 12.53 9.81
C PHE A 172 -3.77 13.86 10.03
N GLU A 173 -2.82 14.12 9.15
CA GLU A 173 -2.08 15.38 9.15
C GLU A 173 -2.81 16.43 8.30
N PHE A 174 -2.95 17.64 8.83
CA PHE A 174 -3.51 18.78 8.10
C PHE A 174 -2.79 20.09 8.44
N GLY A 175 -2.21 20.72 7.42
CA GLY A 175 -1.40 21.91 7.63
C GLY A 175 -0.21 21.64 8.54
N ASP A 176 -0.15 22.36 9.65
CA ASP A 176 0.90 22.30 10.67
C ASP A 176 0.57 21.36 11.85
N ARG A 177 -0.56 20.66 11.81
CA ARG A 177 -1.15 19.91 12.92
C ARG A 177 -1.50 18.46 12.54
N VAL A 178 -1.63 17.63 13.57
CA VAL A 178 -2.23 16.30 13.49
C VAL A 178 -3.59 16.37 14.14
N ILE A 179 -4.61 15.84 13.47
CA ILE A 179 -6.00 15.83 13.95
C ILE A 179 -6.41 14.38 14.15
N ALA A 180 -7.02 14.09 15.28
CA ALA A 180 -7.58 12.79 15.60
C ALA A 180 -9.07 12.92 15.90
N ILE A 181 -9.89 12.12 15.22
CA ILE A 181 -11.33 12.03 15.42
C ILE A 181 -11.59 10.71 16.14
N PHE A 182 -11.95 10.79 17.40
CA PHE A 182 -12.36 9.65 18.22
C PHE A 182 -13.84 9.37 18.02
N ASN A 183 -14.17 8.10 17.82
CA ASN A 183 -15.55 7.64 17.77
C ASN A 183 -15.86 6.82 19.02
N LEU A 184 -16.76 7.33 19.86
CA LEU A 184 -16.98 6.89 21.23
C LEU A 184 -18.39 6.34 21.42
N PRO A 185 -18.61 5.31 22.27
CA PRO A 185 -19.93 4.91 22.72
C PRO A 185 -20.54 5.98 23.64
N GLU A 186 -21.89 6.06 23.69
CA GLU A 186 -22.64 7.11 24.42
C GLU A 186 -22.34 7.22 25.90
N GLN A 187 -21.79 6.17 26.51
CA GLN A 187 -21.67 6.05 27.99
C GLN A 187 -20.26 6.37 28.53
N GLU A 188 -19.29 6.76 27.69
CA GLU A 188 -17.92 7.03 28.13
C GLU A 188 -17.69 8.49 28.54
N SER A 189 -18.21 8.89 29.70
CA SER A 189 -17.91 10.23 30.25
C SER A 189 -16.47 10.42 30.71
N SER A 190 -15.70 9.33 30.91
CA SER A 190 -14.27 9.37 31.28
C SER A 190 -13.34 9.47 30.06
N ALA A 191 -13.85 9.33 28.84
CA ALA A 191 -13.03 9.23 27.65
C ALA A 191 -12.14 10.49 27.41
N ALA A 192 -12.63 11.67 27.76
CA ALA A 192 -11.83 12.91 27.62
C ALA A 192 -10.59 12.89 28.50
N GLU A 193 -10.69 12.38 29.74
CA GLU A 193 -9.57 12.28 30.65
C GLU A 193 -8.60 11.16 30.24
N GLU A 194 -9.12 10.01 29.79
CA GLU A 194 -8.30 8.93 29.25
C GLU A 194 -7.55 9.35 27.99
N ILE A 195 -8.16 10.16 27.14
CA ILE A 195 -7.50 10.74 25.94
C ILE A 195 -6.43 11.74 26.35
N ARG A 196 -6.64 12.54 27.42
CA ARG A 196 -5.62 13.40 27.99
C ARG A 196 -4.39 12.59 28.44
N GLU A 197 -4.61 11.49 29.16
CA GLU A 197 -3.53 10.58 29.55
C GLU A 197 -2.76 10.00 28.36
N LEU A 198 -3.47 9.66 27.27
CA LEU A 198 -2.82 9.20 26.03
C LEU A 198 -1.91 10.29 25.41
N ILE A 199 -2.32 11.56 25.48
CA ILE A 199 -1.51 12.66 24.96
C ILE A 199 -0.29 12.90 25.87
N GLU A 200 -0.42 12.73 27.17
CA GLU A 200 0.72 12.81 28.10
C GLU A 200 1.71 11.67 27.85
N GLN A 201 1.25 10.45 27.66
CA GLN A 201 2.10 9.31 27.27
C GLN A 201 2.82 9.59 25.96
N LEU A 202 2.11 10.10 24.94
CA LEU A 202 2.71 10.52 23.67
C LEU A 202 3.82 11.53 23.89
N LYS A 203 3.58 12.55 24.75
CA LYS A 203 4.56 13.60 25.06
C LYS A 203 5.84 13.01 25.66
N GLU A 204 5.73 12.10 26.63
CA GLU A 204 6.87 11.41 27.23
C GLU A 204 7.65 10.58 26.20
N MET A 205 6.93 9.85 25.34
CA MET A 205 7.55 9.02 24.29
C MET A 205 8.28 9.86 23.22
N ILE A 206 7.82 11.08 22.96
CA ILE A 206 8.42 11.97 21.96
C ILE A 206 9.58 12.78 22.56
N TYR A 207 9.44 13.29 23.79
CA TYR A 207 10.40 14.21 24.37
C TYR A 207 11.80 13.60 24.50
N SER A 208 11.89 12.38 25.00
CA SER A 208 13.19 11.73 25.26
C SER A 208 14.00 11.46 23.98
N PRO A 209 13.46 10.79 22.93
CA PRO A 209 14.24 10.43 21.74
C PRO A 209 14.32 11.52 20.68
N PHE A 210 13.32 12.41 20.59
CA PHE A 210 13.22 13.36 19.47
C PHE A 210 13.44 14.83 19.88
N HIS A 211 13.53 15.12 21.17
CA HIS A 211 13.83 16.44 21.74
C HIS A 211 12.91 17.57 21.26
N PHE A 212 11.61 17.31 21.14
CA PHE A 212 10.60 18.34 20.94
C PHE A 212 9.37 18.08 21.81
N ASP A 213 8.62 19.12 22.08
CA ASP A 213 7.39 19.06 22.87
C ASP A 213 6.16 19.14 21.96
N ILE A 214 5.01 18.75 22.49
CA ILE A 214 3.74 18.82 21.79
C ILE A 214 2.72 19.60 22.63
N CYS A 215 1.74 20.16 21.93
CA CYS A 215 0.55 20.72 22.52
C CYS A 215 -0.66 19.90 22.06
N GLY A 216 -1.56 19.58 22.98
CA GLY A 216 -2.84 18.88 22.75
C GLY A 216 -4.03 19.76 23.09
N LEU A 217 -4.98 19.87 22.16
CA LEU A 217 -6.24 20.57 22.34
C LEU A 217 -7.37 19.55 22.21
N ILE A 218 -8.20 19.43 23.24
CA ILE A 218 -9.24 18.39 23.34
C ILE A 218 -10.61 19.07 23.33
N GLY A 219 -11.42 18.83 22.28
CA GLY A 219 -12.80 19.30 22.23
C GLY A 219 -13.73 18.47 23.12
N ALA A 220 -14.97 18.90 23.28
CA ALA A 220 -15.97 18.13 24.03
C ALA A 220 -16.55 16.97 23.22
N ILE A 221 -17.16 16.02 23.92
CA ILE A 221 -17.86 14.88 23.31
C ILE A 221 -19.23 15.34 22.80
N HIS A 222 -19.51 15.10 21.53
CA HIS A 222 -20.79 15.44 20.91
C HIS A 222 -21.40 14.26 20.15
N PRO A 223 -22.74 14.14 20.17
CA PRO A 223 -23.44 13.11 19.41
C PRO A 223 -23.61 13.49 17.94
N GLY A 224 -23.68 12.45 17.09
CA GLY A 224 -23.95 12.58 15.65
C GLY A 224 -22.77 13.12 14.86
N GLN A 225 -22.83 12.97 13.53
CA GLN A 225 -21.73 13.37 12.63
C GLN A 225 -21.40 14.87 12.71
N SER A 226 -22.41 15.74 12.92
CA SER A 226 -22.19 17.17 13.16
C SER A 226 -21.39 17.46 14.44
N GLY A 227 -21.39 16.53 15.38
CA GLY A 227 -20.60 16.58 16.61
C GLY A 227 -19.10 16.64 16.35
N ILE A 228 -18.62 15.99 15.29
CA ILE A 228 -17.21 16.07 14.86
C ILE A 228 -16.80 17.53 14.63
N ARG A 229 -17.61 18.27 13.89
CA ARG A 229 -17.37 19.67 13.58
C ARG A 229 -17.44 20.56 14.82
N THR A 230 -18.40 20.32 15.69
CA THR A 230 -18.55 21.08 16.94
C THR A 230 -17.33 20.89 17.83
N SER A 231 -16.95 19.64 18.09
CA SER A 231 -15.77 19.28 18.88
C SER A 231 -14.47 19.85 18.27
N TYR A 232 -14.34 19.82 16.95
CA TYR A 232 -13.18 20.41 16.27
C TYR A 232 -13.09 21.92 16.43
N ARG A 233 -14.21 22.64 16.34
CA ARG A 233 -14.25 24.10 16.56
C ARG A 233 -13.88 24.47 17.99
N GLU A 234 -14.43 23.77 18.95
CA GLU A 234 -14.08 23.93 20.35
C GLU A 234 -12.59 23.72 20.58
N ALA A 235 -12.02 22.63 20.01
CA ALA A 235 -10.59 22.39 20.11
C ALA A 235 -9.74 23.51 19.47
N ILE A 236 -10.20 24.10 18.35
CA ILE A 236 -9.51 25.27 17.74
C ILE A 236 -9.62 26.50 18.65
N ASP A 237 -10.79 26.77 19.22
CA ASP A 237 -10.99 27.95 20.07
C ASP A 237 -10.08 27.89 21.31
N LEU A 238 -9.73 26.71 21.80
CA LEU A 238 -8.75 26.51 22.88
C LEU A 238 -7.34 27.04 22.54
N PHE A 239 -7.04 27.21 21.25
CA PHE A 239 -5.73 27.71 20.83
C PHE A 239 -5.41 29.10 21.44
N GLU A 240 -6.44 29.93 21.63
CA GLU A 240 -6.30 31.27 22.22
C GLU A 240 -5.89 31.21 23.71
N TYR A 241 -6.18 30.10 24.39
CA TYR A 241 -5.89 29.92 25.83
C TYR A 241 -4.52 29.26 26.09
N LEU A 242 -3.83 28.74 25.08
CA LEU A 242 -2.51 28.09 25.25
C LEU A 242 -1.47 29.00 25.88
N ALA A 243 -1.40 30.27 25.45
CA ALA A 243 -0.38 31.22 25.94
C ALA A 243 -0.66 31.71 27.37
N PRO A 244 -1.93 32.01 27.74
CA PRO A 244 -2.22 32.47 29.12
C PRO A 244 -2.11 31.36 30.14
N LEU A 245 -2.42 30.12 29.84
CA LEU A 245 -2.44 29.04 30.83
C LEU A 245 -1.08 28.36 31.03
N ASP A 246 -0.13 28.59 30.12
CA ASP A 246 1.19 27.91 30.12
C ASP A 246 1.10 26.37 30.18
N GLU A 247 -0.06 25.85 29.79
CA GLU A 247 -0.33 24.42 29.74
C GLU A 247 -0.06 23.85 28.35
N ASN A 248 0.33 22.59 28.30
CA ASN A 248 0.59 21.91 27.04
C ASN A 248 -0.62 21.09 26.53
N ILE A 249 -1.55 20.75 27.44
CA ILE A 249 -2.74 20.00 27.11
C ILE A 249 -3.94 20.71 27.73
N ILE A 250 -4.85 21.16 26.90
CA ILE A 250 -6.03 21.90 27.31
C ILE A 250 -7.28 21.21 26.78
N SER A 251 -8.26 21.02 27.63
CA SER A 251 -9.61 20.51 27.29
C SER A 251 -10.65 21.61 27.46
N VAL A 252 -11.75 21.51 26.74
CA VAL A 252 -12.93 22.37 26.95
C VAL A 252 -13.43 22.32 28.40
N THR A 253 -13.21 21.20 29.08
CA THR A 253 -13.60 21.04 30.51
C THR A 253 -12.72 21.83 31.48
N ASP A 254 -11.60 22.38 31.04
CA ASP A 254 -10.66 23.14 31.86
C ASP A 254 -10.98 24.65 31.88
N ILE A 255 -11.94 25.11 31.04
CA ILE A 255 -12.35 26.50 30.86
C ILE A 255 -13.81 26.66 31.24
#